data_247f0cce89470a3ea337e3cdd4ccf5d0
#
_entry.id   247f0cce89470a3ea337e3cdd4ccf5d0
#
_cell.length_a   1.000
_cell.length_b   1.000
_cell.length_c   1.000
_cell.angle_alpha   90.00
_cell.angle_beta   90.00
_cell.angle_gamma   90.00
#
_symmetry.space_group_name_H-M   'P 1'
#
loop_
_entity.id
_entity.type
_entity.pdbx_description
1 polymer ?
#
loop_
_entity_poly.entity_id
_entity_poly.type
_entity_poly.pdbx_seq_one_letter_code
_entity_poly.pdbx_strand_id
1 'polypeptide(L)'
;LSQLWTSSACAQLTGTGVTTTATCTLSSATTLILTNLNSSSSNIPAQSLVISVYGISNPSSTQPSGTFNVTTYYSSTDDTSVSTGAMGSITATPASLNNSNVQITPSSYVVKDSNVAYTVSFLTTNAIPVGGSVMLGIPYSIQTAITLMGGVCYGATSGSLGSVTCSGVNNTSSNMYEITFTNLFASQGVAAGANITLKVTSIFTNPVSTDAVGSFSLTTYTSGGYMIDRTNSGLTVAMTTPADFSSVSINPASKVNSAVTSYTFTLAQPSAFSSGSKLDIIFPTEIVPQSSTSCTDGASSTLTCTVSSQTVTVSLPATVANNNFSVSVATVKNYFSLKPSGRFGFATRSSVGGYYSQNLSS
;
A
#
# COMPACT_ATOMS: atom_id res chain seq x y z
N LEU A 1 -14.44 -28.54 -0.69
CA LEU A 1 -15.50 -27.95 0.14
C LEU A 1 -15.37 -28.50 1.57
N SER A 2 -14.41 -28.00 2.33
CA SER A 2 -14.20 -28.39 3.72
C SER A 2 -15.11 -27.56 4.62
N GLN A 3 -15.97 -28.26 5.36
CA GLN A 3 -16.72 -27.80 6.54
C GLN A 3 -17.27 -26.36 6.52
N LEU A 4 -18.42 -26.19 5.89
CA LEU A 4 -19.25 -25.00 6.04
C LEU A 4 -19.95 -24.93 7.41
N TRP A 5 -19.90 -26.00 8.23
CA TRP A 5 -20.69 -26.12 9.46
C TRP A 5 -19.78 -26.22 10.68
N THR A 6 -20.05 -25.43 11.69
CA THR A 6 -19.52 -25.64 13.05
C THR A 6 -20.45 -26.60 13.82
N SER A 7 -19.97 -27.27 14.84
CA SER A 7 -20.72 -28.21 15.68
C SER A 7 -21.96 -27.58 16.40
N SER A 8 -22.07 -26.26 16.37
CA SER A 8 -23.22 -25.47 16.90
C SER A 8 -24.18 -25.01 15.81
N ALA A 9 -24.01 -25.45 14.56
CA ALA A 9 -24.97 -25.18 13.50
C ALA A 9 -26.37 -25.63 13.97
N CYS A 10 -27.40 -24.85 13.70
CA CYS A 10 -28.77 -25.10 14.04
C CYS A 10 -29.30 -24.57 15.39
N ALA A 11 -28.57 -23.73 16.10
CA ALA A 11 -28.99 -23.21 17.41
C ALA A 11 -30.31 -22.41 17.39
N GLN A 12 -30.73 -21.87 16.25
CA GLN A 12 -31.99 -21.14 16.13
C GLN A 12 -32.59 -21.31 14.72
N LEU A 13 -33.72 -22.02 14.65
CA LEU A 13 -34.61 -22.02 13.50
C LEU A 13 -35.70 -20.98 13.74
N THR A 14 -35.73 -19.96 12.88
CA THR A 14 -36.80 -18.96 12.89
C THR A 14 -37.41 -18.86 11.51
N GLY A 15 -38.71 -18.77 11.41
CA GLY A 15 -39.37 -18.60 10.11
C GLY A 15 -40.89 -18.63 10.26
N THR A 16 -41.57 -18.04 9.29
CA THR A 16 -43.02 -18.10 9.24
C THR A 16 -43.46 -19.56 9.03
N GLY A 17 -44.29 -20.10 9.94
CA GLY A 17 -44.77 -21.48 9.90
C GLY A 17 -43.83 -22.54 10.50
N VAL A 18 -42.63 -22.15 11.01
CA VAL A 18 -41.77 -23.07 11.75
C VAL A 18 -42.22 -23.16 13.20
N THR A 19 -42.27 -24.35 13.72
CA THR A 19 -42.68 -24.58 15.11
C THR A 19 -41.52 -24.46 16.08
N THR A 20 -41.78 -24.18 17.34
CA THR A 20 -40.75 -24.13 18.40
C THR A 20 -40.11 -25.49 18.69
N THR A 21 -40.69 -26.56 18.16
CA THR A 21 -40.20 -27.95 18.28
C THR A 21 -39.41 -28.40 17.07
N ALA A 22 -39.19 -27.52 16.07
CA ALA A 22 -38.35 -27.83 14.93
C ALA A 22 -36.93 -28.14 15.40
N THR A 23 -36.36 -29.21 14.90
CA THR A 23 -35.00 -29.65 15.20
C THR A 23 -34.17 -29.66 13.93
N CYS A 24 -32.87 -29.53 14.10
CA CYS A 24 -31.92 -29.46 13.02
C CYS A 24 -30.75 -30.37 13.35
N THR A 25 -30.40 -31.24 12.43
CA THR A 25 -29.25 -32.15 12.56
C THR A 25 -28.37 -32.06 11.33
N LEU A 26 -27.06 -32.08 11.56
CA LEU A 26 -26.07 -32.16 10.51
C LEU A 26 -25.83 -33.63 10.15
N SER A 27 -26.35 -34.07 9.01
CA SER A 27 -26.23 -35.45 8.54
C SER A 27 -24.87 -35.73 7.88
N SER A 28 -24.26 -34.70 7.28
CA SER A 28 -22.93 -34.75 6.69
C SER A 28 -22.31 -33.38 6.67
N ALA A 29 -21.04 -33.25 6.25
CA ALA A 29 -20.39 -31.96 6.10
C ALA A 29 -21.12 -30.97 5.15
N THR A 30 -22.09 -31.44 4.35
CA THR A 30 -22.81 -30.64 3.34
C THR A 30 -24.32 -30.78 3.41
N THR A 31 -24.85 -31.60 4.32
CA THR A 31 -26.29 -31.89 4.38
C THR A 31 -26.84 -31.55 5.76
N LEU A 32 -27.79 -30.65 5.79
CA LEU A 32 -28.56 -30.26 6.96
C LEU A 32 -29.97 -30.83 6.85
N ILE A 33 -30.41 -31.58 7.88
CA ILE A 33 -31.78 -32.13 7.97
C ILE A 33 -32.53 -31.32 9.00
N LEU A 34 -33.68 -30.80 8.59
CA LEU A 34 -34.61 -30.10 9.44
C LEU A 34 -35.84 -30.99 9.65
N THR A 35 -36.15 -31.30 10.90
CA THR A 35 -37.32 -32.14 11.25
C THR A 35 -38.28 -31.38 12.13
N ASN A 36 -39.50 -31.87 12.23
CA ASN A 36 -40.58 -31.25 13.01
C ASN A 36 -40.87 -29.80 12.62
N LEU A 37 -40.74 -29.47 11.33
CA LEU A 37 -41.05 -28.13 10.85
C LEU A 37 -42.50 -27.75 11.08
N ASN A 38 -43.40 -28.73 11.11
CA ASN A 38 -44.81 -28.58 11.41
C ASN A 38 -45.21 -29.57 12.51
N SER A 39 -45.71 -29.09 13.63
CA SER A 39 -46.17 -29.92 14.76
C SER A 39 -47.69 -30.16 14.76
N SER A 40 -48.42 -29.52 13.83
CA SER A 40 -49.87 -29.70 13.73
C SER A 40 -50.21 -30.92 12.89
N SER A 41 -51.31 -31.60 13.22
CA SER A 41 -51.84 -32.68 12.42
C SER A 41 -52.44 -32.23 11.07
N SER A 42 -52.36 -30.95 10.75
CA SER A 42 -52.80 -30.36 9.49
C SER A 42 -51.59 -30.07 8.58
N ASN A 43 -51.72 -30.31 7.28
CA ASN A 43 -50.69 -30.01 6.29
C ASN A 43 -50.40 -28.52 6.27
N ILE A 44 -49.14 -28.14 6.08
CA ILE A 44 -48.76 -26.77 5.76
C ILE A 44 -49.29 -26.48 4.35
N PRO A 45 -50.16 -25.49 4.16
CA PRO A 45 -50.62 -25.12 2.83
C PRO A 45 -49.43 -24.59 2.01
N ALA A 46 -49.52 -24.64 0.67
CA ALA A 46 -48.53 -24.06 -0.21
C ALA A 46 -48.34 -22.58 0.13
N GLN A 47 -47.22 -22.25 0.72
CA GLN A 47 -46.84 -20.88 1.14
C GLN A 47 -45.36 -20.69 1.12
N SER A 48 -44.91 -19.43 1.19
CA SER A 48 -43.49 -19.09 1.35
C SER A 48 -43.05 -19.49 2.77
N LEU A 49 -41.99 -20.31 2.86
CA LEU A 49 -41.34 -20.69 4.10
C LEU A 49 -39.95 -20.02 4.14
N VAL A 50 -39.70 -19.24 5.19
CA VAL A 50 -38.40 -18.63 5.44
C VAL A 50 -37.74 -19.36 6.60
N ILE A 51 -36.58 -19.93 6.35
CA ILE A 51 -35.79 -20.66 7.34
C ILE A 51 -34.44 -19.96 7.46
N SER A 52 -34.09 -19.52 8.68
CA SER A 52 -32.76 -18.95 9.00
C SER A 52 -31.93 -20.01 9.70
N VAL A 53 -30.77 -20.29 9.16
CA VAL A 53 -29.80 -21.24 9.72
C VAL A 53 -28.58 -20.48 10.17
N TYR A 54 -28.17 -20.69 11.42
CA TYR A 54 -26.99 -20.02 12.01
C TYR A 54 -25.82 -21.01 12.14
N GLY A 55 -24.63 -20.47 12.37
CA GLY A 55 -23.42 -21.30 12.58
C GLY A 55 -22.79 -21.81 11.28
N ILE A 56 -23.08 -21.17 10.15
CA ILE A 56 -22.43 -21.44 8.87
C ILE A 56 -21.20 -20.52 8.75
N SER A 57 -20.05 -21.09 8.45
CA SER A 57 -18.85 -20.32 8.10
C SER A 57 -18.81 -20.04 6.60
N ASN A 58 -18.47 -18.82 6.23
CA ASN A 58 -18.25 -18.48 4.84
C ASN A 58 -17.04 -19.25 4.26
N PRO A 59 -17.01 -19.50 2.93
CA PRO A 59 -15.83 -20.04 2.27
C PRO A 59 -14.58 -19.20 2.59
N SER A 60 -13.43 -19.84 2.65
CA SER A 60 -12.15 -19.16 2.88
C SER A 60 -11.61 -18.41 1.66
N SER A 61 -12.38 -18.33 0.58
CA SER A 61 -12.02 -17.59 -0.64
C SER A 61 -13.26 -17.07 -1.37
N THR A 62 -13.06 -16.22 -2.35
CA THR A 62 -14.13 -15.71 -3.23
C THR A 62 -14.62 -16.72 -4.26
N GLN A 63 -14.17 -17.97 -4.18
CA GLN A 63 -14.71 -19.03 -5.01
C GLN A 63 -16.21 -19.18 -4.73
N PRO A 64 -17.07 -19.12 -5.75
CA PRO A 64 -18.49 -19.34 -5.55
C PRO A 64 -18.75 -20.70 -4.89
N SER A 65 -19.67 -20.75 -3.95
CA SER A 65 -20.15 -22.01 -3.41
C SER A 65 -20.80 -22.86 -4.52
N GLY A 66 -20.91 -24.15 -4.32
CA GLY A 66 -21.83 -24.95 -5.16
C GLY A 66 -23.28 -24.46 -5.01
N THR A 67 -24.14 -24.94 -5.87
CA THR A 67 -25.57 -24.71 -5.81
C THR A 67 -26.15 -25.34 -4.52
N PHE A 68 -26.95 -24.59 -3.78
CA PHE A 68 -27.71 -25.15 -2.66
C PHE A 68 -28.98 -25.86 -3.19
N ASN A 69 -29.25 -27.04 -2.69
CA ASN A 69 -30.47 -27.77 -3.00
C ASN A 69 -31.31 -27.88 -1.74
N VAL A 70 -32.61 -27.70 -1.90
CA VAL A 70 -33.61 -27.92 -0.84
C VAL A 70 -34.56 -28.98 -1.30
N THR A 71 -34.72 -30.01 -0.48
CA THR A 71 -35.73 -31.07 -0.72
C THR A 71 -36.65 -31.17 0.49
N THR A 72 -37.94 -31.17 0.26
CA THR A 72 -38.94 -31.40 1.28
C THR A 72 -39.47 -32.84 1.16
N TYR A 73 -39.72 -33.47 2.29
CA TYR A 73 -40.20 -34.83 2.39
C TYR A 73 -41.58 -34.83 3.05
N TYR A 74 -42.36 -35.85 2.73
CA TYR A 74 -43.73 -36.02 3.24
C TYR A 74 -43.76 -36.21 4.77
N SER A 75 -42.86 -37.01 5.29
CA SER A 75 -42.70 -37.24 6.72
C SER A 75 -41.25 -37.55 7.07
N SER A 76 -40.89 -37.58 8.36
CA SER A 76 -39.57 -37.95 8.85
C SER A 76 -39.23 -39.45 8.69
N THR A 77 -40.21 -40.25 8.38
CA THR A 77 -40.08 -41.72 8.23
C THR A 77 -40.35 -42.19 6.80
N ASP A 78 -40.74 -41.28 5.91
CA ASP A 78 -41.01 -41.58 4.50
C ASP A 78 -40.08 -40.71 3.64
N ASP A 79 -39.12 -41.34 2.96
CA ASP A 79 -38.17 -40.69 2.07
C ASP A 79 -38.77 -40.22 0.74
N THR A 80 -40.12 -40.23 0.62
CA THR A 80 -40.80 -39.69 -0.57
C THR A 80 -40.65 -38.18 -0.61
N SER A 81 -39.92 -37.67 -1.59
CA SER A 81 -39.74 -36.21 -1.79
C SER A 81 -41.04 -35.60 -2.31
N VAL A 82 -41.45 -34.51 -1.67
CA VAL A 82 -42.61 -33.71 -2.10
C VAL A 82 -42.21 -32.63 -3.09
N SER A 83 -41.09 -31.99 -2.83
CA SER A 83 -40.57 -30.91 -3.69
C SER A 83 -39.04 -30.84 -3.61
N THR A 84 -38.40 -30.54 -4.72
CA THR A 84 -36.98 -30.28 -4.82
C THR A 84 -36.75 -28.99 -5.57
N GLY A 85 -35.90 -28.13 -5.04
CA GLY A 85 -35.53 -26.87 -5.65
C GLY A 85 -34.02 -26.59 -5.51
N ALA A 86 -33.43 -26.04 -6.56
CA ALA A 86 -32.07 -25.53 -6.54
C ALA A 86 -32.12 -24.04 -6.23
N MET A 87 -31.28 -23.61 -5.30
CA MET A 87 -30.98 -22.19 -5.01
C MET A 87 -29.64 -21.81 -5.60
N GLY A 88 -29.42 -20.51 -5.84
CA GLY A 88 -28.16 -20.00 -6.39
C GLY A 88 -26.94 -20.27 -5.50
N SER A 89 -25.78 -20.03 -6.06
CA SER A 89 -24.50 -20.03 -5.32
C SER A 89 -24.28 -18.71 -4.57
N ILE A 90 -23.43 -18.75 -3.55
CA ILE A 90 -23.01 -17.58 -2.78
C ILE A 90 -21.51 -17.36 -3.06
N THR A 91 -21.12 -16.10 -3.28
CA THR A 91 -19.73 -15.68 -3.37
C THR A 91 -19.38 -14.84 -2.14
N ALA A 92 -18.38 -15.27 -1.38
CA ALA A 92 -17.87 -14.51 -0.24
C ALA A 92 -16.98 -13.35 -0.70
N THR A 93 -16.85 -12.33 0.13
CA THR A 93 -15.84 -11.29 -0.06
C THR A 93 -14.50 -11.75 0.53
N PRO A 94 -13.32 -11.26 -0.01
CA PRO A 94 -12.03 -11.60 0.56
C PRO A 94 -11.95 -11.18 2.03
N ALA A 95 -11.27 -11.95 2.86
CA ALA A 95 -10.97 -11.52 4.22
C ALA A 95 -9.94 -10.37 4.22
N SER A 96 -9.99 -9.55 5.25
CA SER A 96 -9.03 -8.46 5.42
C SER A 96 -7.73 -8.98 6.02
N LEU A 97 -6.60 -8.70 5.35
CA LEU A 97 -5.29 -8.78 5.99
C LEU A 97 -5.18 -7.60 6.97
N ASN A 98 -4.83 -7.90 8.21
CA ASN A 98 -4.61 -6.84 9.20
C ASN A 98 -3.32 -6.07 8.86
N ASN A 99 -3.46 -4.78 8.53
CA ASN A 99 -2.35 -3.92 8.13
C ASN A 99 -1.26 -3.83 9.22
N SER A 100 -1.60 -3.96 10.51
CA SER A 100 -0.60 -3.97 11.59
C SER A 100 0.32 -5.19 11.54
N ASN A 101 -0.07 -6.25 10.85
CA ASN A 101 0.70 -7.47 10.64
C ASN A 101 1.42 -7.49 9.29
N VAL A 102 1.36 -6.41 8.51
CA VAL A 102 2.05 -6.26 7.23
C VAL A 102 3.19 -5.27 7.39
N GLN A 103 4.41 -5.71 7.16
CA GLN A 103 5.60 -4.88 7.19
C GLN A 103 6.22 -4.80 5.81
N ILE A 104 6.50 -3.58 5.35
CA ILE A 104 7.19 -3.32 4.08
C ILE A 104 8.51 -2.61 4.40
N THR A 105 9.61 -3.20 3.98
CA THR A 105 10.97 -2.73 4.30
C THR A 105 11.79 -2.62 3.03
N PRO A 106 12.13 -1.39 2.58
CA PRO A 106 13.12 -1.19 1.53
C PRO A 106 14.53 -1.46 2.06
N SER A 107 15.45 -1.85 1.21
CA SER A 107 16.88 -2.03 1.57
C SER A 107 17.62 -0.70 1.74
N SER A 108 17.03 0.40 1.28
CA SER A 108 17.51 1.77 1.43
C SER A 108 16.34 2.71 1.62
N TYR A 109 16.47 3.68 2.51
CA TYR A 109 15.50 4.74 2.76
C TYR A 109 15.93 6.09 2.17
N VAL A 110 16.91 6.09 1.30
CA VAL A 110 17.40 7.30 0.62
C VAL A 110 16.49 7.60 -0.58
N VAL A 111 16.09 8.86 -0.70
CA VAL A 111 15.32 9.36 -1.84
C VAL A 111 16.09 9.13 -3.14
N LYS A 112 15.41 8.65 -4.20
CA LYS A 112 15.99 8.38 -5.52
C LYS A 112 17.10 7.32 -5.55
N ASP A 113 17.34 6.62 -4.47
CA ASP A 113 18.27 5.49 -4.52
C ASP A 113 17.78 4.42 -5.50
N SER A 114 18.67 3.87 -6.30
CA SER A 114 18.39 2.90 -7.34
C SER A 114 18.82 1.49 -6.91
N ASN A 115 18.33 0.48 -7.61
CA ASN A 115 18.59 -0.93 -7.30
C ASN A 115 18.15 -1.34 -5.88
N VAL A 116 17.10 -0.71 -5.37
CA VAL A 116 16.56 -1.01 -4.05
C VAL A 116 15.77 -2.32 -4.09
N ALA A 117 15.92 -3.12 -3.04
CA ALA A 117 15.08 -4.29 -2.79
C ALA A 117 13.94 -3.91 -1.85
N TYR A 118 12.76 -4.48 -2.07
CA TYR A 118 11.62 -4.37 -1.15
C TYR A 118 11.31 -5.75 -0.55
N THR A 119 11.26 -5.80 0.76
CA THR A 119 10.85 -6.99 1.53
C THR A 119 9.49 -6.72 2.15
N VAL A 120 8.56 -7.66 1.98
CA VAL A 120 7.22 -7.62 2.55
C VAL A 120 7.02 -8.85 3.41
N SER A 121 6.68 -8.66 4.68
CA SER A 121 6.33 -9.75 5.60
C SER A 121 4.91 -9.55 6.10
N PHE A 122 4.13 -10.62 6.18
CA PHE A 122 2.74 -10.54 6.64
C PHE A 122 2.26 -11.87 7.25
N LEU A 123 1.22 -11.80 8.08
CA LEU A 123 0.50 -12.97 8.59
C LEU A 123 -0.77 -13.20 7.75
N THR A 124 -0.98 -14.45 7.33
CA THR A 124 -2.21 -14.83 6.62
C THR A 124 -3.41 -14.78 7.54
N THR A 125 -4.57 -14.30 7.08
CA THR A 125 -5.83 -14.39 7.83
C THR A 125 -6.47 -15.76 7.64
N ASN A 126 -6.44 -16.27 6.41
CA ASN A 126 -6.91 -17.60 6.07
C ASN A 126 -5.77 -18.51 5.58
N ALA A 127 -6.02 -19.80 5.55
CA ALA A 127 -5.07 -20.78 4.97
C ALA A 127 -4.94 -20.53 3.45
N ILE A 128 -3.71 -20.61 2.94
CA ILE A 128 -3.43 -20.61 1.50
C ILE A 128 -3.19 -22.04 1.06
N PRO A 129 -3.99 -22.59 0.12
CA PRO A 129 -3.84 -23.96 -0.33
C PRO A 129 -2.60 -24.15 -1.22
N VAL A 130 -2.24 -25.42 -1.44
CA VAL A 130 -1.22 -25.79 -2.43
C VAL A 130 -1.56 -25.18 -3.79
N GLY A 131 -0.54 -24.67 -4.48
CA GLY A 131 -0.68 -23.99 -5.76
C GLY A 131 -1.22 -22.56 -5.68
N GLY A 132 -1.50 -22.04 -4.48
CA GLY A 132 -1.88 -20.65 -4.29
C GLY A 132 -0.77 -19.67 -4.66
N SER A 133 -1.12 -18.38 -4.72
CA SER A 133 -0.19 -17.29 -5.07
C SER A 133 -0.41 -16.05 -4.23
N VAL A 134 0.56 -15.14 -4.27
CA VAL A 134 0.48 -13.83 -3.61
C VAL A 134 0.74 -12.75 -4.66
N MET A 135 -0.09 -11.71 -4.69
CA MET A 135 0.10 -10.54 -5.51
C MET A 135 0.45 -9.34 -4.62
N LEU A 136 1.55 -8.67 -4.95
CA LEU A 136 2.01 -7.44 -4.34
C LEU A 136 1.81 -6.29 -5.33
N GLY A 137 0.97 -5.32 -4.97
CA GLY A 137 0.83 -4.06 -5.70
C GLY A 137 1.77 -3.01 -5.13
N ILE A 138 2.60 -2.41 -5.99
CA ILE A 138 3.58 -1.38 -5.66
C ILE A 138 3.15 -0.09 -6.36
N PRO A 139 3.00 1.05 -5.66
CA PRO A 139 2.56 2.30 -6.25
C PRO A 139 3.59 2.85 -7.27
N TYR A 140 3.13 3.50 -8.34
CA TYR A 140 3.98 4.04 -9.42
C TYR A 140 4.96 5.15 -8.98
N SER A 141 4.78 5.71 -7.78
CA SER A 141 5.77 6.62 -7.19
C SER A 141 7.12 5.94 -6.90
N ILE A 142 7.13 4.61 -6.78
CA ILE A 142 8.33 3.77 -6.79
C ILE A 142 8.54 3.31 -8.24
N GLN A 143 9.61 3.77 -8.86
CA GLN A 143 9.90 3.40 -10.24
C GLN A 143 10.48 1.99 -10.31
N THR A 144 10.12 1.21 -11.32
CA THR A 144 10.63 -0.15 -11.50
C THR A 144 10.82 -0.52 -12.96
N ALA A 145 11.80 -1.37 -13.21
CA ALA A 145 12.01 -2.06 -14.49
C ALA A 145 11.28 -3.41 -14.47
N ILE A 146 9.95 -3.40 -14.37
CA ILE A 146 9.12 -4.61 -14.18
C ILE A 146 9.30 -5.68 -15.27
N THR A 147 9.83 -5.31 -16.43
CA THR A 147 10.14 -6.24 -17.53
C THR A 147 11.35 -7.15 -17.23
N LEU A 148 12.12 -6.85 -16.18
CA LEU A 148 13.35 -7.58 -15.81
C LEU A 148 13.13 -8.55 -14.64
N MET A 149 11.95 -9.13 -14.46
CA MET A 149 11.57 -9.92 -13.29
C MET A 149 12.22 -11.32 -13.20
N GLY A 150 13.02 -11.74 -14.17
CA GLY A 150 13.71 -13.03 -14.11
C GLY A 150 14.77 -13.10 -13.01
N GLY A 151 14.58 -13.96 -12.00
CA GLY A 151 15.58 -14.23 -10.96
C GLY A 151 15.70 -13.20 -9.82
N VAL A 152 14.75 -12.27 -9.70
CA VAL A 152 14.77 -11.19 -8.70
C VAL A 152 13.81 -11.40 -7.53
N CYS A 153 12.99 -12.49 -7.56
CA CYS A 153 11.98 -12.75 -6.55
C CYS A 153 12.40 -13.87 -5.61
N TYR A 154 12.17 -13.64 -4.34
CA TYR A 154 12.43 -14.59 -3.25
C TYR A 154 11.21 -14.66 -2.34
N GLY A 155 11.00 -15.79 -1.71
CA GLY A 155 9.92 -15.98 -0.76
C GLY A 155 10.23 -17.05 0.27
N ALA A 156 9.58 -16.96 1.42
CA ALA A 156 9.57 -17.97 2.46
C ALA A 156 8.22 -18.01 3.17
N THR A 157 7.79 -19.22 3.53
CA THR A 157 6.68 -19.47 4.46
C THR A 157 7.18 -19.72 5.88
N SER A 158 8.47 -20.01 6.03
CA SER A 158 9.24 -20.11 7.28
C SER A 158 10.72 -20.25 6.91
N GLY A 159 11.61 -19.81 7.77
CA GLY A 159 13.06 -19.97 7.56
C GLY A 159 13.68 -19.02 6.53
N SER A 160 14.67 -19.51 5.79
CA SER A 160 15.44 -18.71 4.84
C SER A 160 14.69 -18.46 3.54
N LEU A 161 14.88 -17.26 2.96
CA LEU A 161 14.33 -16.89 1.66
C LEU A 161 14.91 -17.78 0.55
N GLY A 162 14.04 -18.44 -0.21
CA GLY A 162 14.39 -19.17 -1.43
C GLY A 162 13.96 -18.42 -2.69
N SER A 163 14.55 -18.77 -3.84
CA SER A 163 14.13 -18.23 -5.13
C SER A 163 12.73 -18.75 -5.49
N VAL A 164 11.83 -17.85 -5.90
CA VAL A 164 10.47 -18.17 -6.35
C VAL A 164 10.20 -17.55 -7.71
N THR A 165 9.27 -18.14 -8.44
CA THR A 165 8.82 -17.56 -9.72
C THR A 165 7.92 -16.37 -9.46
N CYS A 166 8.14 -15.28 -10.19
CA CYS A 166 7.22 -14.14 -10.19
C CYS A 166 7.05 -13.57 -11.59
N SER A 167 5.95 -12.90 -11.79
CA SER A 167 5.63 -12.12 -12.97
C SER A 167 5.10 -10.76 -12.58
N GLY A 168 5.35 -9.73 -13.39
CA GLY A 168 4.90 -8.39 -13.11
C GLY A 168 4.15 -7.79 -14.29
N VAL A 169 3.13 -6.99 -13.99
CA VAL A 169 2.35 -6.22 -14.96
C VAL A 169 2.14 -4.79 -14.49
N ASN A 170 2.05 -3.86 -15.44
CA ASN A 170 1.68 -2.48 -15.16
C ASN A 170 0.15 -2.39 -15.19
N ASN A 171 -0.47 -2.17 -14.03
CA ASN A 171 -1.90 -1.96 -13.95
C ASN A 171 -2.20 -0.45 -13.89
N THR A 172 -2.54 0.12 -15.05
CA THR A 172 -2.84 1.55 -15.17
C THR A 172 -4.16 1.94 -14.51
N SER A 173 -5.08 1.00 -14.31
CA SER A 173 -6.36 1.27 -13.64
C SER A 173 -6.19 1.47 -12.14
N SER A 174 -5.26 0.75 -11.51
CA SER A 174 -4.93 0.88 -10.10
C SER A 174 -3.76 1.83 -9.83
N ASN A 175 -3.05 2.30 -10.85
CA ASN A 175 -1.78 3.02 -10.76
C ASN A 175 -0.71 2.24 -9.97
N MET A 176 -0.62 0.94 -10.21
CA MET A 176 0.29 0.04 -9.51
C MET A 176 1.06 -0.87 -10.46
N TYR A 177 2.27 -1.21 -10.05
CA TYR A 177 2.98 -2.39 -10.54
C TYR A 177 2.50 -3.59 -9.74
N GLU A 178 1.87 -4.57 -10.38
CA GLU A 178 1.38 -5.79 -9.73
C GLU A 178 2.37 -6.92 -9.97
N ILE A 179 2.92 -7.47 -8.90
CA ILE A 179 3.89 -8.57 -8.92
C ILE A 179 3.25 -9.79 -8.30
N THR A 180 3.05 -10.83 -9.11
CA THR A 180 2.47 -12.10 -8.66
C THR A 180 3.58 -13.11 -8.40
N PHE A 181 3.66 -13.59 -7.16
CA PHE A 181 4.55 -14.67 -6.72
C PHE A 181 3.83 -16.00 -6.85
N THR A 182 4.41 -16.89 -7.65
CA THR A 182 3.92 -18.25 -7.85
C THR A 182 4.93 -19.26 -7.32
N ASN A 183 4.54 -20.54 -7.23
CA ASN A 183 5.37 -21.63 -6.75
C ASN A 183 5.84 -21.55 -5.27
N LEU A 184 5.47 -20.50 -4.54
CA LEU A 184 5.78 -20.41 -3.10
C LEU A 184 5.06 -21.50 -2.30
N PHE A 185 3.89 -21.93 -2.76
CA PHE A 185 3.04 -22.97 -2.15
C PHE A 185 2.95 -24.23 -3.04
N ALA A 186 3.96 -24.50 -3.87
CA ALA A 186 3.87 -25.58 -4.86
C ALA A 186 3.77 -26.98 -4.25
N SER A 187 4.47 -27.21 -3.13
CA SER A 187 4.51 -28.52 -2.47
C SER A 187 3.62 -28.59 -1.23
N GLN A 188 3.37 -27.48 -0.59
CA GLN A 188 2.60 -27.39 0.66
C GLN A 188 1.89 -26.05 0.76
N GLY A 189 0.62 -26.08 1.17
CA GLY A 189 -0.10 -24.88 1.58
C GLY A 189 0.35 -24.41 2.97
N VAL A 190 -0.18 -23.28 3.42
CA VAL A 190 0.06 -22.75 4.77
C VAL A 190 -1.24 -22.55 5.52
N ALA A 191 -1.18 -22.72 6.84
CA ALA A 191 -2.32 -22.48 7.73
C ALA A 191 -2.62 -20.98 7.87
N ALA A 192 -3.80 -20.64 8.39
CA ALA A 192 -4.10 -19.31 8.88
C ALA A 192 -3.10 -18.91 9.98
N GLY A 193 -2.70 -17.64 10.00
CA GLY A 193 -1.69 -17.12 10.93
C GLY A 193 -0.23 -17.42 10.54
N ALA A 194 0.00 -18.05 9.39
CA ALA A 194 1.37 -18.31 8.90
C ALA A 194 2.06 -17.00 8.50
N ASN A 195 3.35 -16.89 8.85
CA ASN A 195 4.17 -15.74 8.43
C ASN A 195 4.76 -16.01 7.04
N ILE A 196 4.46 -15.10 6.11
CA ILE A 196 4.97 -15.11 4.75
C ILE A 196 5.94 -13.94 4.59
N THR A 197 7.09 -14.20 4.00
CA THR A 197 8.06 -13.16 3.63
C THR A 197 8.33 -13.23 2.13
N LEU A 198 8.19 -12.10 1.46
CA LEU A 198 8.46 -11.92 0.03
C LEU A 198 9.54 -10.86 -0.14
N LYS A 199 10.41 -11.03 -1.12
CA LYS A 199 11.45 -10.04 -1.45
C LYS A 199 11.61 -9.93 -2.95
N VAL A 200 11.64 -8.70 -3.44
CA VAL A 200 12.00 -8.38 -4.82
C VAL A 200 13.27 -7.54 -4.79
N THR A 201 14.29 -7.95 -5.54
CA THR A 201 15.61 -7.33 -5.48
C THR A 201 15.96 -6.50 -6.69
N SER A 202 16.68 -5.40 -6.47
CA SER A 202 17.49 -4.70 -7.47
C SER A 202 16.76 -4.15 -8.70
N ILE A 203 15.46 -3.91 -8.64
CA ILE A 203 14.69 -3.36 -9.78
C ILE A 203 13.96 -2.06 -9.44
N PHE A 204 14.00 -1.62 -8.21
CA PHE A 204 13.26 -0.43 -7.79
C PHE A 204 14.18 0.78 -7.65
N THR A 205 13.62 1.95 -7.94
CA THR A 205 14.17 3.25 -7.57
C THR A 205 13.21 3.90 -6.60
N ASN A 206 13.73 4.31 -5.46
CA ASN A 206 12.95 4.95 -4.41
C ASN A 206 12.25 6.23 -4.90
N PRO A 207 11.18 6.67 -4.22
CA PRO A 207 10.45 7.90 -4.55
C PRO A 207 11.34 9.12 -4.60
N VAL A 208 10.85 10.17 -5.25
CA VAL A 208 11.57 11.43 -5.44
C VAL A 208 11.62 12.32 -4.19
N SER A 209 10.84 12.01 -3.16
CA SER A 209 10.76 12.79 -1.91
C SER A 209 10.58 11.88 -0.69
N THR A 210 10.74 12.45 0.50
CA THR A 210 10.44 11.77 1.77
C THR A 210 8.95 11.76 2.11
N ASP A 211 8.09 12.28 1.25
CA ASP A 211 6.65 12.15 1.44
C ASP A 211 6.24 10.67 1.49
N ALA A 212 5.22 10.37 2.28
CA ALA A 212 4.70 9.01 2.34
C ALA A 212 4.23 8.56 0.95
N VAL A 213 4.72 7.41 0.54
CA VAL A 213 4.34 6.81 -0.75
C VAL A 213 2.96 6.20 -0.62
N GLY A 214 2.13 6.34 -1.66
CA GLY A 214 0.76 5.85 -1.73
C GLY A 214 0.64 4.34 -1.45
N SER A 215 -0.57 3.88 -1.28
CA SER A 215 -0.88 2.56 -0.71
C SER A 215 -0.30 1.40 -1.52
N PHE A 216 0.51 0.57 -0.87
CA PHE A 216 0.78 -0.78 -1.34
C PHE A 216 -0.46 -1.64 -1.17
N SER A 217 -0.60 -2.68 -1.98
CA SER A 217 -1.64 -3.68 -1.83
C SER A 217 -1.05 -5.09 -1.76
N LEU A 218 -1.73 -5.96 -1.02
CA LEU A 218 -1.35 -7.35 -0.90
C LEU A 218 -2.61 -8.20 -1.01
N THR A 219 -2.58 -9.23 -1.85
CA THR A 219 -3.71 -10.13 -2.07
C THR A 219 -3.19 -11.56 -2.18
N THR A 220 -3.86 -12.50 -1.53
CA THR A 220 -3.57 -13.93 -1.62
C THR A 220 -4.64 -14.63 -2.44
N TYR A 221 -4.26 -15.67 -3.17
CA TYR A 221 -5.14 -16.38 -4.09
C TYR A 221 -5.05 -17.89 -3.92
N THR A 222 -6.12 -18.59 -4.25
CA THR A 222 -6.10 -20.03 -4.50
C THR A 222 -5.41 -20.35 -5.82
N SER A 223 -5.11 -21.63 -6.08
CA SER A 223 -4.61 -22.09 -7.38
C SER A 223 -5.57 -21.82 -8.56
N GLY A 224 -6.86 -21.67 -8.28
CA GLY A 224 -7.89 -21.30 -9.26
C GLY A 224 -8.03 -19.79 -9.49
N GLY A 225 -7.20 -18.93 -8.85
CA GLY A 225 -7.25 -17.48 -9.00
C GLY A 225 -8.32 -16.78 -8.18
N TYR A 226 -8.97 -17.45 -7.23
CA TYR A 226 -9.94 -16.84 -6.33
C TYR A 226 -9.23 -16.18 -5.16
N MET A 227 -9.63 -14.96 -4.81
CA MET A 227 -9.05 -14.21 -3.69
C MET A 227 -9.36 -14.91 -2.36
N ILE A 228 -8.36 -14.91 -1.47
CA ILE A 228 -8.49 -15.42 -0.09
C ILE A 228 -8.48 -14.24 0.86
N ASP A 229 -7.34 -13.56 0.97
CA ASP A 229 -7.15 -12.40 1.83
C ASP A 229 -6.71 -11.19 0.99
N ARG A 230 -7.03 -9.97 1.47
CA ARG A 230 -6.65 -8.75 0.79
C ARG A 230 -6.44 -7.62 1.81
N THR A 231 -5.44 -6.74 1.57
CA THR A 231 -5.34 -5.47 2.27
C THR A 231 -6.37 -4.48 1.73
N ASN A 232 -7.07 -3.77 2.62
CA ASN A 232 -8.13 -2.86 2.21
C ASN A 232 -7.60 -1.48 1.79
N SER A 233 -6.53 -0.98 2.42
CA SER A 233 -5.82 0.28 2.11
C SER A 233 -4.76 0.57 3.17
N GLY A 234 -3.96 1.63 2.97
CA GLY A 234 -3.19 2.23 4.06
C GLY A 234 -1.78 1.67 4.31
N LEU A 235 -1.29 0.76 3.49
CA LEU A 235 0.11 0.34 3.57
C LEU A 235 0.99 1.40 2.88
N THR A 236 1.73 2.14 3.67
CA THR A 236 2.61 3.20 3.18
C THR A 236 4.04 3.00 3.65
N VAL A 237 4.99 3.49 2.87
CA VAL A 237 6.41 3.60 3.24
C VAL A 237 6.84 5.05 3.01
N ALA A 238 7.61 5.62 3.93
CA ALA A 238 8.23 6.92 3.76
C ALA A 238 9.74 6.77 3.72
N MET A 239 10.38 7.51 2.82
CA MET A 239 11.83 7.65 2.84
C MET A 239 12.22 8.57 4.00
N THR A 240 13.33 8.29 4.64
CA THR A 240 13.80 9.08 5.81
C THR A 240 15.01 9.94 5.50
N THR A 241 15.70 9.64 4.42
CA THR A 241 16.92 10.32 4.04
C THR A 241 16.73 11.04 2.71
N PRO A 242 16.73 12.39 2.70
CA PRO A 242 16.74 13.17 1.46
C PRO A 242 17.95 12.83 0.59
N ALA A 243 17.85 13.07 -0.70
CA ALA A 243 19.02 12.97 -1.57
C ALA A 243 19.97 14.13 -1.32
N ASP A 244 21.24 13.95 -1.65
CA ASP A 244 22.21 15.05 -1.68
C ASP A 244 22.05 15.90 -2.95
N PHE A 245 22.38 17.19 -2.86
CA PHE A 245 22.61 18.00 -4.06
C PHE A 245 23.87 17.53 -4.76
N SER A 246 23.80 17.30 -6.07
CA SER A 246 24.95 16.86 -6.85
C SER A 246 25.99 17.97 -7.05
N SER A 247 25.55 19.23 -7.01
CA SER A 247 26.42 20.39 -6.95
C SER A 247 25.71 21.61 -6.36
N VAL A 248 26.50 22.47 -5.69
CA VAL A 248 26.05 23.76 -5.18
C VAL A 248 27.10 24.79 -5.48
N SER A 249 26.70 25.93 -6.06
CA SER A 249 27.54 27.07 -6.33
C SER A 249 26.90 28.33 -5.73
N ILE A 250 27.71 29.15 -5.07
CA ILE A 250 27.29 30.39 -4.40
C ILE A 250 28.13 31.55 -4.95
N ASN A 251 27.45 32.54 -5.53
CA ASN A 251 28.12 33.67 -6.15
C ASN A 251 27.51 34.99 -5.66
N PRO A 252 28.15 35.72 -4.71
CA PRO A 252 27.76 37.08 -4.36
C PRO A 252 28.15 38.07 -5.47
N ALA A 253 27.28 39.01 -5.82
CA ALA A 253 27.57 40.04 -6.82
C ALA A 253 28.66 41.04 -6.34
N SER A 254 28.80 41.20 -5.03
CA SER A 254 29.88 41.95 -4.41
C SER A 254 30.46 41.17 -3.23
N LYS A 255 31.81 41.17 -3.11
CA LYS A 255 32.54 40.58 -1.98
C LYS A 255 33.04 41.64 -0.99
N VAL A 256 32.62 42.88 -1.12
CA VAL A 256 33.02 43.97 -0.22
C VAL A 256 32.38 43.74 1.17
N ASN A 257 33.21 43.90 2.21
CA ASN A 257 32.77 43.72 3.61
C ASN A 257 31.62 44.68 3.94
N SER A 258 30.62 44.16 4.69
CA SER A 258 29.42 44.89 5.11
C SER A 258 28.55 45.45 3.97
N ALA A 259 28.91 45.21 2.71
CA ALA A 259 28.06 45.60 1.58
C ALA A 259 26.75 44.84 1.60
N VAL A 260 25.67 45.52 1.21
CA VAL A 260 24.40 44.89 0.87
C VAL A 260 24.43 44.55 -0.61
N THR A 261 24.24 43.26 -0.94
CA THR A 261 24.42 42.74 -2.28
C THR A 261 23.45 41.62 -2.58
N SER A 262 23.41 41.11 -3.81
CA SER A 262 22.70 39.90 -4.16
C SER A 262 23.59 38.67 -4.10
N TYR A 263 23.01 37.53 -3.77
CA TYR A 263 23.62 36.21 -3.82
C TYR A 263 22.90 35.35 -4.83
N THR A 264 23.63 34.80 -5.79
CA THR A 264 23.11 33.81 -6.73
C THR A 264 23.54 32.41 -6.30
N PHE A 265 22.57 31.55 -6.10
CA PHE A 265 22.75 30.14 -5.78
C PHE A 265 22.40 29.32 -6.99
N THR A 266 23.30 28.49 -7.46
CA THR A 266 23.07 27.51 -8.52
C THR A 266 23.14 26.12 -7.90
N LEU A 267 22.07 25.36 -8.03
CA LEU A 267 21.88 24.08 -7.38
C LEU A 267 21.59 23.03 -8.43
N ALA A 268 22.20 21.85 -8.29
CA ALA A 268 21.87 20.67 -9.04
C ALA A 268 21.37 19.58 -8.10
N GLN A 269 20.22 19.00 -8.40
CA GLN A 269 19.62 17.93 -7.61
C GLN A 269 19.24 16.72 -8.49
N PRO A 270 19.10 15.53 -7.91
CA PRO A 270 18.84 14.30 -8.67
C PRO A 270 17.39 14.17 -9.19
N SER A 271 16.48 15.06 -8.78
CA SER A 271 15.04 14.95 -9.12
C SER A 271 14.45 16.29 -9.54
N ALA A 272 13.49 16.24 -10.45
CA ALA A 272 12.64 17.39 -10.74
C ALA A 272 11.68 17.69 -9.57
N PHE A 273 11.28 18.95 -9.44
CA PHE A 273 10.29 19.40 -8.45
C PHE A 273 8.86 19.21 -8.96
N SER A 274 7.92 19.04 -8.02
CA SER A 274 6.51 19.23 -8.28
C SER A 274 6.12 20.72 -8.13
N SER A 275 4.97 21.09 -8.66
CA SER A 275 4.39 22.42 -8.45
C SER A 275 4.21 22.70 -6.94
N GLY A 276 4.51 23.94 -6.53
CA GLY A 276 4.41 24.35 -5.13
C GLY A 276 5.56 23.91 -4.22
N SER A 277 6.63 23.35 -4.79
CA SER A 277 7.86 23.02 -4.06
C SER A 277 8.53 24.27 -3.51
N LYS A 278 9.34 24.10 -2.47
CA LYS A 278 10.05 25.17 -1.79
C LYS A 278 11.55 24.88 -1.73
N LEU A 279 12.35 25.94 -1.82
CA LEU A 279 13.77 25.92 -1.51
C LEU A 279 14.01 26.71 -0.23
N ASP A 280 14.61 26.09 0.76
CA ASP A 280 15.14 26.77 1.94
C ASP A 280 16.64 26.99 1.75
N ILE A 281 17.06 28.23 1.89
CA ILE A 281 18.48 28.64 1.89
C ILE A 281 18.78 29.12 3.30
N ILE A 282 19.65 28.41 4.00
CA ILE A 282 20.06 28.73 5.36
C ILE A 282 21.40 29.46 5.27
N PHE A 283 21.40 30.70 5.64
CA PHE A 283 22.60 31.56 5.66
C PHE A 283 23.36 31.33 6.95
N PRO A 284 24.72 31.35 6.88
CA PRO A 284 25.53 31.40 8.10
C PRO A 284 25.24 32.69 8.88
N THR A 285 25.44 32.66 10.19
CA THR A 285 25.07 33.78 11.10
C THR A 285 25.72 35.08 10.75
N GLU A 286 26.87 35.04 10.08
CA GLU A 286 27.68 36.21 9.68
C GLU A 286 27.15 36.93 8.43
N ILE A 287 26.33 36.25 7.62
CA ILE A 287 25.74 36.80 6.39
C ILE A 287 24.23 36.93 6.60
N VAL A 288 23.72 38.13 6.53
CA VAL A 288 22.36 38.43 7.00
C VAL A 288 21.43 38.77 5.84
N PRO A 289 20.47 37.90 5.47
CA PRO A 289 19.41 38.26 4.55
C PRO A 289 18.47 39.30 5.21
N GLN A 290 18.15 40.38 4.47
CA GLN A 290 17.29 41.43 4.99
C GLN A 290 15.80 41.02 4.85
N SER A 291 14.95 41.51 5.76
CA SER A 291 13.50 41.20 5.73
C SER A 291 12.79 41.69 4.46
N SER A 292 13.37 42.70 3.78
CA SER A 292 12.86 43.26 2.52
C SER A 292 13.45 42.57 1.28
N THR A 293 14.03 41.38 1.42
CA THR A 293 14.65 40.69 0.31
C THR A 293 13.65 40.31 -0.78
N SER A 294 14.06 40.33 -2.02
CA SER A 294 13.35 39.79 -3.17
C SER A 294 14.15 38.65 -3.80
N CYS A 295 13.45 37.73 -4.44
CA CYS A 295 14.05 36.59 -5.07
C CYS A 295 13.70 36.53 -6.55
N THR A 296 14.66 36.11 -7.38
CA THR A 296 14.45 35.86 -8.82
C THR A 296 15.01 34.52 -9.20
N ASP A 297 14.50 33.93 -10.29
CA ASP A 297 15.10 32.75 -10.91
C ASP A 297 16.27 33.13 -11.83
N GLY A 298 16.91 32.12 -12.44
CA GLY A 298 18.01 32.34 -13.39
C GLY A 298 17.63 33.11 -14.65
N ALA A 299 16.35 33.25 -14.95
CA ALA A 299 15.80 34.02 -16.06
C ALA A 299 15.33 35.44 -15.62
N SER A 300 15.63 35.84 -14.38
CA SER A 300 15.23 37.09 -13.76
C SER A 300 13.72 37.26 -13.51
N SER A 301 12.94 36.15 -13.54
CA SER A 301 11.55 36.18 -13.15
C SER A 301 11.41 36.27 -11.63
N THR A 302 10.47 37.07 -11.14
CA THR A 302 10.24 37.25 -9.71
C THR A 302 9.70 35.97 -9.08
N LEU A 303 10.32 35.54 -7.99
CA LEU A 303 9.89 34.41 -7.15
C LEU A 303 9.34 34.94 -5.82
N THR A 304 8.31 34.28 -5.31
CA THR A 304 7.84 34.55 -3.93
C THR A 304 8.87 33.97 -2.95
N CYS A 305 9.38 34.83 -2.06
CA CYS A 305 10.23 34.38 -0.97
C CYS A 305 9.89 35.07 0.35
N THR A 306 10.24 34.40 1.45
CA THR A 306 10.06 34.89 2.81
C THR A 306 11.35 34.70 3.59
N VAL A 307 11.64 35.60 4.50
CA VAL A 307 12.81 35.53 5.39
C VAL A 307 12.35 35.27 6.82
N SER A 308 12.93 34.26 7.43
CA SER A 308 12.76 33.97 8.85
C SER A 308 14.14 33.71 9.47
N SER A 309 14.62 34.68 10.27
CA SER A 309 15.97 34.67 10.83
C SER A 309 17.05 34.49 9.70
N GLN A 310 17.80 33.42 9.71
CA GLN A 310 18.85 33.10 8.73
C GLN A 310 18.34 32.28 7.53
N THR A 311 17.06 31.99 7.47
CA THR A 311 16.49 31.15 6.40
C THR A 311 15.66 31.98 5.44
N VAL A 312 15.98 31.88 4.15
CA VAL A 312 15.19 32.36 3.04
C VAL A 312 14.45 31.19 2.41
N THR A 313 13.13 31.18 2.50
CA THR A 313 12.28 30.18 1.85
C THR A 313 11.75 30.72 0.53
N VAL A 314 12.07 30.08 -0.57
CA VAL A 314 11.68 30.46 -1.94
C VAL A 314 10.65 29.49 -2.46
N SER A 315 9.52 29.98 -2.95
CA SER A 315 8.53 29.16 -3.66
C SER A 315 8.96 28.94 -5.10
N LEU A 316 9.11 27.67 -5.49
CA LEU A 316 9.59 27.28 -6.82
C LEU A 316 8.41 27.10 -7.77
N PRO A 317 8.43 27.71 -8.98
CA PRO A 317 7.40 27.50 -9.99
C PRO A 317 7.48 26.08 -10.58
N ALA A 318 6.37 25.58 -11.13
CA ALA A 318 6.29 24.26 -11.76
C ALA A 318 7.24 24.07 -12.95
N THR A 319 7.76 25.14 -13.52
CA THR A 319 8.63 25.16 -14.69
C THR A 319 10.11 24.85 -14.37
N VAL A 320 10.50 24.79 -13.10
CA VAL A 320 11.83 24.32 -12.71
C VAL A 320 11.91 22.80 -12.84
N ALA A 321 11.68 22.32 -14.07
CA ALA A 321 11.65 20.88 -14.38
C ALA A 321 13.04 20.27 -14.51
N ASN A 322 14.10 21.09 -14.48
CA ASN A 322 15.46 20.62 -14.70
C ASN A 322 16.22 20.46 -13.39
N ASN A 323 17.09 19.48 -13.38
CA ASN A 323 17.94 19.16 -12.25
C ASN A 323 18.88 20.31 -11.84
N ASN A 324 19.06 21.33 -12.68
CA ASN A 324 19.86 22.52 -12.41
C ASN A 324 18.97 23.77 -12.44
N PHE A 325 19.02 24.54 -11.38
CA PHE A 325 18.29 25.80 -11.29
C PHE A 325 19.10 26.84 -10.51
N SER A 326 18.84 28.11 -10.79
CA SER A 326 19.49 29.23 -10.10
C SER A 326 18.44 30.11 -9.44
N VAL A 327 18.77 30.56 -8.23
CA VAL A 327 17.96 31.52 -7.46
C VAL A 327 18.87 32.63 -7.00
N SER A 328 18.47 33.88 -7.27
CA SER A 328 19.13 35.08 -6.76
C SER A 328 18.31 35.68 -5.63
N VAL A 329 18.95 35.89 -4.49
CA VAL A 329 18.42 36.55 -3.30
C VAL A 329 19.06 37.95 -3.26
N ALA A 330 18.23 39.00 -3.38
CA ALA A 330 18.69 40.38 -3.34
C ALA A 330 19.08 40.78 -1.90
N THR A 331 19.34 41.98 -1.58
CA THR A 331 19.51 42.61 -0.25
C THR A 331 20.01 41.70 0.89
N VAL A 332 21.17 41.07 0.65
CA VAL A 332 21.89 40.29 1.65
C VAL A 332 23.11 41.08 2.12
N LYS A 333 23.28 41.25 3.43
CA LYS A 333 24.40 41.97 4.02
C LYS A 333 25.60 41.04 4.21
N ASN A 334 26.73 41.36 3.58
CA ASN A 334 27.98 40.65 3.71
C ASN A 334 28.54 40.71 5.14
N TYR A 335 29.38 39.74 5.48
CA TYR A 335 30.13 39.76 6.71
C TYR A 335 31.06 41.01 6.78
N PHE A 336 31.28 41.51 7.98
CA PHE A 336 32.07 42.73 8.19
C PHE A 336 33.59 42.47 8.18
N SER A 337 34.03 41.24 8.07
CA SER A 337 35.41 40.78 8.19
C SER A 337 35.82 39.94 6.97
N LEU A 338 37.12 39.83 6.72
CA LEU A 338 37.70 38.96 5.70
C LEU A 338 37.83 37.48 6.14
N LYS A 339 37.36 37.14 7.36
CA LYS A 339 37.31 35.74 7.78
C LYS A 339 36.34 34.98 6.90
N PRO A 340 36.63 33.72 6.59
CA PRO A 340 35.64 32.86 5.93
C PRO A 340 34.33 32.84 6.74
N SER A 341 33.21 32.94 6.05
CA SER A 341 31.89 32.72 6.67
C SER A 341 31.73 31.25 7.05
N GLY A 342 30.74 30.98 7.90
CA GLY A 342 30.23 29.65 8.07
C GLY A 342 29.65 29.06 6.77
N ARG A 343 29.18 27.84 6.82
CA ARG A 343 28.61 27.13 5.67
C ARG A 343 27.14 27.50 5.47
N PHE A 344 26.72 27.51 4.22
CA PHE A 344 25.34 27.61 3.84
C PHE A 344 24.66 26.22 3.93
N GLY A 345 23.39 26.17 4.33
CA GLY A 345 22.55 25.01 4.24
C GLY A 345 21.50 25.15 3.14
N PHE A 346 21.11 24.04 2.54
CA PHE A 346 20.09 24.00 1.49
C PHE A 346 19.16 22.84 1.72
N ALA A 347 17.85 23.06 1.49
CA ALA A 347 16.88 22.00 1.47
C ALA A 347 15.80 22.29 0.42
N THR A 348 15.42 21.29 -0.36
CA THR A 348 14.26 21.39 -1.26
C THR A 348 13.15 20.52 -0.72
N ARG A 349 11.94 21.08 -0.65
CA ARG A 349 10.75 20.43 -0.08
C ARG A 349 9.60 20.40 -1.05
N SER A 350 8.79 19.34 -0.96
CA SER A 350 7.49 19.27 -1.64
C SER A 350 6.49 20.28 -1.05
N SER A 351 5.37 20.46 -1.72
CA SER A 351 4.27 21.30 -1.24
C SER A 351 3.65 20.81 0.08
N VAL A 352 3.77 19.51 0.39
CA VAL A 352 3.27 18.89 1.63
C VAL A 352 4.34 18.76 2.72
N GLY A 353 5.61 19.07 2.40
CA GLY A 353 6.69 19.18 3.38
C GLY A 353 7.77 18.10 3.31
N GLY A 354 7.61 17.04 2.54
CA GLY A 354 8.65 16.03 2.34
C GLY A 354 9.86 16.57 1.58
N TYR A 355 11.06 16.11 1.92
CA TYR A 355 12.29 16.58 1.32
C TYR A 355 12.63 15.83 0.02
N TYR A 356 13.06 16.55 -1.01
CA TYR A 356 13.71 16.00 -2.21
C TYR A 356 15.21 15.86 -2.00
N SER A 357 15.85 16.96 -1.66
CA SER A 357 17.29 17.03 -1.42
C SER A 357 17.60 17.91 -0.23
N GLN A 358 18.65 17.58 0.49
CA GLN A 358 19.09 18.35 1.64
C GLN A 358 20.62 18.30 1.75
N ASN A 359 21.22 19.46 2.03
CA ASN A 359 22.60 19.59 2.46
C ASN A 359 22.61 20.62 3.58
N LEU A 360 22.49 20.14 4.81
CA LEU A 360 22.65 20.96 6.00
C LEU A 360 24.06 20.74 6.48
N SER A 361 24.96 21.65 6.09
CA SER A 361 26.32 21.61 6.60
C SER A 361 26.32 21.84 8.11
N SER A 362 26.64 20.82 8.86
CA SER A 362 27.01 20.91 10.27
C SER A 362 28.38 21.58 10.44
#